data_1b87002f0eb30677635174e53cb6c01c
#
_entry.id   1b87002f0eb30677635174e53cb6c01c
#
_cell.length_a   1.000
_cell.length_b   1.000
_cell.length_c   1.000
_cell.angle_alpha   90.00
_cell.angle_beta   90.00
_cell.angle_gamma   90.00
#
_symmetry.space_group_name_H-M   'P 1'
#
loop_
_entity.id
_entity.type
_entity.pdbx_description
1 polymer ?
#
loop_
_entity_poly.entity_id
_entity_poly.type
_entity_poly.pdbx_seq_one_letter_code
_entity_poly.pdbx_strand_id
1 'polypeptide(L)'
;IGHARTIIVFDVLRKYLESKGIMVDFVQNFTDVDDKIINRAKLENTTAEQISSRYIQNYFSDFDGLNVKRATNYPKATEHIDDIENFIKKLIEKDMAYVSKNGVYFSVSKFPQYGKLSKKKIDELQSGARIEVDEAKKDPLDFALWKFSDVDPLWDSPWGKGRPGWHIECSAMSIRYLGENFDIHGGGRDLIFPHHENEIAQSESFTSKQFAKIWMHVGMVTINGEKMSKSLGNIKSIKHVLDNWGANIIRLFCLSGHYSKPIDYSEELLKENLIKWRQAETCYYELIHANSENHNSEIKSVIKETSNEFDNALESDFNTHLALLAFFKLVKEVNCLAAEEKLDSNDAKIIISEFERMLEILGLNIPKITLDKKQEIDNLITTREQLRKEKKFQEADKIRDKLNEMNIELIDHKGKTIWMQKEKIRANIQ
;
A
#
# COMPACT_ATOMS: atom_id res chain seq x y z
N ILE A 1 7.53 5.15 5.12
CA ILE A 1 6.16 4.67 5.47
C ILE A 1 5.07 5.38 4.64
N GLY A 2 5.26 6.65 4.21
CA GLY A 2 4.27 7.38 3.41
C GLY A 2 3.92 6.66 2.10
N HIS A 3 4.91 6.21 1.33
CA HIS A 3 4.67 5.40 0.13
C HIS A 3 3.98 4.07 0.45
N ALA A 4 4.32 3.44 1.59
CA ALA A 4 3.67 2.20 2.00
C ALA A 4 2.16 2.38 2.13
N ARG A 5 1.70 3.47 2.75
CA ARG A 5 0.27 3.75 2.88
C ARG A 5 -0.44 3.82 1.53
N THR A 6 0.13 4.58 0.59
CA THR A 6 -0.45 4.72 -0.76
C THR A 6 -0.58 3.35 -1.44
N ILE A 7 0.48 2.58 -1.47
CA ILE A 7 0.50 1.26 -2.14
C ILE A 7 -0.44 0.27 -1.44
N ILE A 8 -0.46 0.23 -0.09
CA ILE A 8 -1.36 -0.64 0.67
C ILE A 8 -2.84 -0.32 0.40
N VAL A 9 -3.20 0.96 0.31
CA VAL A 9 -4.58 1.37 0.00
C VAL A 9 -4.99 0.87 -1.38
N PHE A 10 -4.14 1.04 -2.39
CA PHE A 10 -4.43 0.54 -3.75
C PHE A 10 -4.39 -1.00 -3.84
N ASP A 11 -3.55 -1.67 -3.06
CA ASP A 11 -3.54 -3.13 -2.94
C ASP A 11 -4.88 -3.66 -2.39
N VAL A 12 -5.41 -3.03 -1.35
CA VAL A 12 -6.73 -3.39 -0.79
C VAL A 12 -7.85 -3.10 -1.78
N LEU A 13 -7.81 -1.96 -2.49
CA LEU A 13 -8.78 -1.65 -3.54
C LEU A 13 -8.78 -2.72 -4.63
N ARG A 14 -7.61 -3.09 -5.12
CA ARG A 14 -7.46 -4.14 -6.12
C ARG A 14 -8.02 -5.48 -5.63
N LYS A 15 -7.61 -5.93 -4.44
CA LYS A 15 -8.08 -7.20 -3.84
C LYS A 15 -9.59 -7.20 -3.64
N TYR A 16 -10.16 -6.07 -3.23
CA TYR A 16 -11.60 -5.94 -3.08
C TYR A 16 -12.34 -6.06 -4.43
N LEU A 17 -11.90 -5.35 -5.46
CA LEU A 17 -12.49 -5.45 -6.80
C LEU A 17 -12.38 -6.88 -7.36
N GLU A 18 -11.22 -7.51 -7.21
CA GLU A 18 -10.99 -8.90 -7.62
C GLU A 18 -11.90 -9.88 -6.84
N SER A 19 -12.16 -9.65 -5.55
CA SER A 19 -13.08 -10.46 -4.74
C SER A 19 -14.54 -10.36 -5.20
N LYS A 20 -14.89 -9.28 -5.91
CA LYS A 20 -16.19 -9.09 -6.57
C LYS A 20 -16.22 -9.63 -8.01
N GLY A 21 -15.17 -10.35 -8.45
CA GLY A 21 -15.08 -10.93 -9.79
C GLY A 21 -14.66 -9.95 -10.89
N ILE A 22 -14.20 -8.75 -10.53
CA ILE A 22 -13.73 -7.75 -11.48
C ILE A 22 -12.26 -8.03 -11.81
N MET A 23 -11.94 -8.17 -13.09
CA MET A 23 -10.54 -8.22 -13.55
C MET A 23 -9.91 -6.84 -13.41
N VAL A 24 -8.77 -6.78 -12.75
CA VAL A 24 -8.03 -5.53 -12.53
C VAL A 24 -6.69 -5.58 -13.26
N ASP A 25 -6.51 -4.74 -14.25
CA ASP A 25 -5.21 -4.45 -14.85
C ASP A 25 -4.55 -3.31 -14.06
N PHE A 26 -3.57 -3.65 -13.24
CA PHE A 26 -2.92 -2.72 -12.34
C PHE A 26 -1.52 -2.37 -12.86
N VAL A 27 -1.34 -1.12 -13.26
CA VAL A 27 -0.07 -0.61 -13.76
C VAL A 27 0.55 0.35 -12.75
N GLN A 28 1.80 0.12 -12.42
CA GLN A 28 2.58 0.99 -11.54
C GLN A 28 3.96 1.23 -12.15
N ASN A 29 4.27 2.48 -12.48
CA ASN A 29 5.52 2.82 -13.12
C ASN A 29 6.69 2.98 -12.13
N PHE A 30 7.90 2.92 -12.70
CA PHE A 30 9.11 3.41 -12.07
C PHE A 30 9.67 4.58 -12.86
N THR A 31 9.83 5.73 -12.20
CA THR A 31 10.66 6.83 -12.66
C THR A 31 12.12 6.44 -12.39
N ASP A 32 12.76 5.83 -13.38
CA ASP A 32 14.13 5.31 -13.27
C ASP A 32 15.19 6.27 -13.83
N VAL A 33 14.75 7.44 -14.29
CA VAL A 33 15.59 8.58 -14.70
C VAL A 33 15.04 9.88 -14.14
N ASP A 34 15.82 10.57 -13.31
CA ASP A 34 15.46 11.87 -12.70
C ASP A 34 16.73 12.56 -12.19
N ASP A 35 16.71 13.89 -12.03
CA ASP A 35 17.83 14.66 -11.51
C ASP A 35 18.35 14.15 -10.16
N LYS A 36 17.44 13.67 -9.28
CA LYS A 36 17.84 13.12 -7.96
C LYS A 36 18.60 11.82 -8.10
N ILE A 37 18.22 10.95 -9.07
CA ILE A 37 18.91 9.69 -9.36
C ILE A 37 20.32 10.00 -9.90
N ILE A 38 20.42 10.92 -10.87
CA ILE A 38 21.69 11.34 -11.47
C ILE A 38 22.62 11.94 -10.42
N ASN A 39 22.12 12.85 -9.59
CA ASN A 39 22.90 13.46 -8.52
C ASN A 39 23.38 12.42 -7.49
N ARG A 40 22.51 11.44 -7.17
CA ARG A 40 22.87 10.35 -6.26
C ARG A 40 23.95 9.45 -6.86
N ALA A 41 23.84 9.15 -8.15
CA ALA A 41 24.86 8.36 -8.88
C ALA A 41 26.23 9.04 -8.84
N LYS A 42 26.28 10.37 -9.08
CA LYS A 42 27.51 11.16 -8.96
C LYS A 42 28.12 11.10 -7.54
N LEU A 43 27.29 11.24 -6.51
CA LEU A 43 27.73 11.18 -5.11
C LEU A 43 28.29 9.81 -4.72
N GLU A 44 27.75 8.73 -5.30
CA GLU A 44 28.18 7.35 -5.00
C GLU A 44 29.19 6.80 -6.02
N ASN A 45 29.68 7.61 -6.97
CA ASN A 45 30.58 7.18 -8.05
C ASN A 45 30.07 5.93 -8.80
N THR A 46 28.79 5.96 -9.19
CA THR A 46 28.10 4.87 -9.89
C THR A 46 27.22 5.41 -11.02
N THR A 47 26.51 4.55 -11.73
CA THR A 47 25.60 4.96 -12.81
C THR A 47 24.17 5.19 -12.32
N ALA A 48 23.38 6.01 -13.03
CA ALA A 48 21.97 6.21 -12.74
C ALA A 48 21.18 4.89 -12.80
N GLU A 49 21.52 4.01 -13.75
CA GLU A 49 20.93 2.68 -13.89
C GLU A 49 21.18 1.78 -12.66
N GLN A 50 22.40 1.78 -12.13
CA GLN A 50 22.72 1.01 -10.92
C GLN A 50 21.95 1.53 -9.69
N ILE A 51 21.81 2.86 -9.57
CA ILE A 51 21.01 3.48 -8.52
C ILE A 51 19.55 3.08 -8.63
N SER A 52 18.93 3.26 -9.82
CA SER A 52 17.52 2.93 -10.04
C SER A 52 17.25 1.44 -9.84
N SER A 53 18.08 0.56 -10.40
CA SER A 53 17.96 -0.90 -10.24
C SER A 53 18.00 -1.33 -8.78
N ARG A 54 18.92 -0.78 -7.99
CA ARG A 54 19.01 -1.05 -6.55
C ARG A 54 17.75 -0.61 -5.80
N TYR A 55 17.22 0.57 -6.10
CA TYR A 55 15.99 1.06 -5.44
C TYR A 55 14.74 0.30 -5.88
N ILE A 56 14.67 -0.16 -7.12
CA ILE A 56 13.60 -1.05 -7.61
C ILE A 56 13.65 -2.40 -6.88
N GLN A 57 14.83 -2.98 -6.67
CA GLN A 57 14.97 -4.21 -5.88
C GLN A 57 14.54 -4.02 -4.43
N ASN A 58 14.95 -2.91 -3.80
CA ASN A 58 14.51 -2.57 -2.45
C ASN A 58 13.00 -2.38 -2.37
N TYR A 59 12.40 -1.71 -3.36
CA TYR A 59 10.96 -1.57 -3.48
C TYR A 59 10.27 -2.93 -3.46
N PHE A 60 10.70 -3.86 -4.29
CA PHE A 60 10.10 -5.19 -4.33
C PHE A 60 10.27 -5.94 -3.01
N SER A 61 11.46 -5.89 -2.41
CA SER A 61 11.70 -6.51 -1.10
C SER A 61 10.78 -5.95 0.00
N ASP A 62 10.64 -4.63 0.05
CA ASP A 62 9.81 -3.96 1.06
C ASP A 62 8.32 -4.29 0.88
N PHE A 63 7.81 -4.27 -0.38
CA PHE A 63 6.39 -4.47 -0.65
C PHE A 63 5.97 -5.94 -0.68
N ASP A 64 6.85 -6.87 -1.08
CA ASP A 64 6.63 -8.30 -0.85
C ASP A 64 6.57 -8.60 0.65
N GLY A 65 7.47 -8.01 1.43
CA GLY A 65 7.46 -8.10 2.89
C GLY A 65 6.18 -7.52 3.53
N LEU A 66 5.52 -6.55 2.89
CA LEU A 66 4.25 -5.98 3.31
C LEU A 66 3.02 -6.75 2.79
N ASN A 67 3.19 -7.90 2.15
CA ASN A 67 2.11 -8.70 1.54
C ASN A 67 1.28 -7.91 0.51
N VAL A 68 1.95 -7.07 -0.28
CA VAL A 68 1.34 -6.34 -1.39
C VAL A 68 1.38 -7.20 -2.65
N LYS A 69 0.24 -7.34 -3.32
CA LYS A 69 0.15 -8.06 -4.60
C LYS A 69 0.90 -7.29 -5.68
N ARG A 70 1.80 -7.96 -6.40
CA ARG A 70 2.54 -7.38 -7.51
C ARG A 70 1.60 -6.79 -8.57
N ALA A 71 1.94 -5.61 -9.12
CA ALA A 71 1.20 -5.03 -10.24
C ALA A 71 1.23 -5.94 -11.47
N THR A 72 0.30 -5.74 -12.40
CA THR A 72 0.28 -6.46 -13.68
C THR A 72 1.49 -6.07 -14.51
N ASN A 73 1.82 -4.76 -14.51
CA ASN A 73 2.96 -4.21 -15.24
C ASN A 73 3.69 -3.17 -14.39
N TYR A 74 5.02 -3.13 -14.55
CA TYR A 74 5.90 -2.13 -13.95
C TYR A 74 6.75 -1.45 -15.03
N PRO A 75 6.14 -0.58 -15.88
CA PRO A 75 6.89 0.12 -16.91
C PRO A 75 7.91 1.08 -16.30
N LYS A 76 9.06 1.22 -16.99
CA LYS A 76 10.12 2.17 -16.65
C LYS A 76 10.17 3.29 -17.68
N ALA A 77 10.45 4.51 -17.23
CA ALA A 77 10.53 5.66 -18.14
C ALA A 77 11.60 5.46 -19.23
N THR A 78 12.76 4.87 -18.88
CA THR A 78 13.85 4.62 -19.85
C THR A 78 13.50 3.62 -20.94
N GLU A 79 12.51 2.76 -20.74
CA GLU A 79 12.05 1.76 -21.72
C GLU A 79 10.96 2.34 -22.67
N HIS A 80 10.53 3.60 -22.47
CA HIS A 80 9.42 4.23 -23.19
C HIS A 80 9.78 5.56 -23.85
N ILE A 81 11.06 5.78 -24.13
CA ILE A 81 11.53 7.04 -24.72
C ILE A 81 10.85 7.32 -26.07
N ASP A 82 10.73 6.32 -26.93
CA ASP A 82 10.07 6.45 -28.23
C ASP A 82 8.58 6.83 -28.09
N ASP A 83 7.88 6.24 -27.11
CA ASP A 83 6.49 6.58 -26.82
C ASP A 83 6.37 8.04 -26.33
N ILE A 84 7.30 8.48 -25.48
CA ILE A 84 7.37 9.86 -24.96
C ILE A 84 7.65 10.85 -26.08
N GLU A 85 8.62 10.55 -26.96
CA GLU A 85 8.94 11.42 -28.10
C GLU A 85 7.75 11.57 -29.07
N ASN A 86 7.10 10.46 -29.39
CA ASN A 86 5.90 10.47 -30.23
C ASN A 86 4.78 11.29 -29.59
N PHE A 87 4.63 11.19 -28.28
CA PHE A 87 3.64 11.96 -27.53
C PHE A 87 3.94 13.47 -27.62
N ILE A 88 5.19 13.88 -27.36
CA ILE A 88 5.63 15.27 -27.43
C ILE A 88 5.47 15.83 -28.84
N LYS A 89 5.86 15.06 -29.88
CA LYS A 89 5.71 15.45 -31.28
C LYS A 89 4.26 15.79 -31.59
N LYS A 90 3.31 14.95 -31.18
CA LYS A 90 1.88 15.18 -31.39
C LYS A 90 1.36 16.42 -30.64
N LEU A 91 1.88 16.67 -29.42
CA LEU A 91 1.55 17.91 -28.69
C LEU A 91 2.06 19.16 -29.41
N ILE A 92 3.24 19.12 -30.02
CA ILE A 92 3.78 20.22 -30.84
C ILE A 92 2.92 20.41 -32.09
N GLU A 93 2.58 19.35 -32.83
CA GLU A 93 1.71 19.38 -34.03
C GLU A 93 0.33 19.99 -33.71
N LYS A 94 -0.18 19.77 -32.52
CA LYS A 94 -1.44 20.36 -32.02
C LYS A 94 -1.27 21.77 -31.43
N ASP A 95 -0.09 22.37 -31.53
CA ASP A 95 0.25 23.68 -30.97
C ASP A 95 0.08 23.77 -29.41
N MET A 96 0.07 22.61 -28.71
CA MET A 96 -0.02 22.53 -27.24
C MET A 96 1.35 22.58 -26.57
N ALA A 97 2.42 22.40 -27.33
CA ALA A 97 3.80 22.45 -26.86
C ALA A 97 4.69 23.23 -27.82
N TYR A 98 5.84 23.68 -27.33
CA TYR A 98 6.80 24.46 -28.11
C TYR A 98 8.25 24.13 -27.74
N VAL A 99 9.15 24.23 -28.68
CA VAL A 99 10.60 24.12 -28.48
C VAL A 99 11.14 25.47 -28.00
N SER A 100 12.01 25.45 -27.03
CA SER A 100 12.67 26.62 -26.50
C SER A 100 14.17 26.35 -26.26
N LYS A 101 14.89 27.32 -25.70
CA LYS A 101 16.34 27.27 -25.49
C LYS A 101 16.81 26.07 -24.65
N ASN A 102 16.04 25.68 -23.63
CA ASN A 102 16.44 24.66 -22.65
C ASN A 102 15.66 23.34 -22.80
N GLY A 103 14.74 23.24 -23.75
CA GLY A 103 13.93 22.03 -23.92
C GLY A 103 12.63 22.24 -24.67
N VAL A 104 11.72 21.29 -24.50
CA VAL A 104 10.34 21.36 -25.00
C VAL A 104 9.41 21.54 -23.82
N TYR A 105 8.50 22.50 -23.93
CA TYR A 105 7.58 22.87 -22.86
C TYR A 105 6.13 22.74 -23.30
N PHE A 106 5.27 22.33 -22.39
CA PHE A 106 3.82 22.38 -22.55
C PHE A 106 3.32 23.80 -22.29
N SER A 107 2.43 24.29 -23.14
CA SER A 107 1.83 25.64 -23.00
C SER A 107 0.55 25.57 -22.18
N VAL A 108 0.62 25.87 -20.88
CA VAL A 108 -0.50 25.77 -19.95
C VAL A 108 -1.66 26.69 -20.34
N SER A 109 -1.36 27.89 -20.85
CA SER A 109 -2.37 28.85 -21.30
C SER A 109 -3.26 28.34 -22.43
N LYS A 110 -2.82 27.32 -23.17
CA LYS A 110 -3.57 26.69 -24.26
C LYS A 110 -4.51 25.55 -23.81
N PHE A 111 -4.47 25.19 -22.52
CA PHE A 111 -5.37 24.21 -21.93
C PHE A 111 -6.33 24.89 -20.93
N PRO A 112 -7.52 25.34 -21.39
CA PRO A 112 -8.43 26.17 -20.58
C PRO A 112 -8.93 25.49 -19.29
N GLN A 113 -8.86 24.14 -19.24
CA GLN A 113 -9.31 23.35 -18.07
C GLN A 113 -8.20 23.11 -17.05
N TYR A 114 -7.02 23.75 -17.18
CA TYR A 114 -5.93 23.59 -16.23
C TYR A 114 -6.36 24.06 -14.84
N GLY A 115 -6.10 23.23 -13.83
CA GLY A 115 -6.58 23.45 -12.46
C GLY A 115 -7.87 22.72 -12.11
N LYS A 116 -8.48 21.95 -13.03
CA LYS A 116 -9.76 21.27 -12.78
C LYS A 116 -9.68 20.19 -11.69
N LEU A 117 -8.55 19.49 -11.56
CA LEU A 117 -8.33 18.48 -10.53
C LEU A 117 -7.98 19.13 -9.19
N SER A 118 -7.05 20.06 -9.17
CA SER A 118 -6.61 20.78 -7.97
C SER A 118 -7.64 21.76 -7.44
N LYS A 119 -8.67 22.09 -8.25
CA LYS A 119 -9.70 23.11 -7.98
C LYS A 119 -9.11 24.51 -7.71
N LYS A 120 -7.96 24.79 -8.30
CA LYS A 120 -7.26 26.07 -8.18
C LYS A 120 -7.37 26.87 -9.48
N LYS A 121 -7.53 28.16 -9.37
CA LYS A 121 -7.46 29.07 -10.52
C LYS A 121 -6.00 29.31 -10.92
N ILE A 122 -5.77 29.58 -12.19
CA ILE A 122 -4.42 29.83 -12.75
C ILE A 122 -3.70 30.94 -11.96
N ASP A 123 -4.37 32.04 -11.64
CA ASP A 123 -3.79 33.15 -10.90
C ASP A 123 -3.35 32.75 -9.47
N GLU A 124 -4.10 31.84 -8.81
CA GLU A 124 -3.74 31.31 -7.49
C GLU A 124 -2.54 30.37 -7.59
N LEU A 125 -2.42 29.64 -8.71
CA LEU A 125 -1.30 28.75 -8.97
C LEU A 125 -0.01 29.52 -9.22
N GLN A 126 -0.08 30.66 -9.92
CA GLN A 126 1.07 31.56 -10.15
C GLN A 126 1.58 32.18 -8.85
N SER A 127 0.69 32.57 -7.95
CA SER A 127 1.06 33.22 -6.68
C SER A 127 1.58 32.25 -5.61
N GLY A 128 1.21 30.97 -5.68
CA GLY A 128 1.54 29.95 -4.67
C GLY A 128 2.64 28.95 -5.05
N ALA A 129 3.04 28.91 -6.30
CA ALA A 129 4.10 28.01 -6.76
C ALA A 129 5.48 28.63 -6.48
N ARG A 130 6.43 27.84 -5.93
CA ARG A 130 7.86 28.14 -6.10
C ARG A 130 8.20 27.90 -7.58
N ILE A 131 7.93 28.89 -8.41
CA ILE A 131 8.24 28.87 -9.82
C ILE A 131 9.73 29.20 -9.90
N GLU A 132 10.55 28.23 -10.30
CA GLU A 132 11.89 28.53 -10.77
C GLU A 132 11.74 29.41 -11.99
N VAL A 133 12.32 30.62 -11.91
CA VAL A 133 12.33 31.57 -13.04
C VAL A 133 13.22 30.93 -14.11
N ASP A 134 12.60 30.31 -15.10
CA ASP A 134 13.27 29.82 -16.30
C ASP A 134 12.91 30.75 -17.47
N GLU A 135 13.87 31.59 -17.86
CA GLU A 135 13.72 32.53 -18.97
C GLU A 135 13.41 31.86 -20.32
N ALA A 136 13.57 30.54 -20.40
CA ALA A 136 13.21 29.75 -21.57
C ALA A 136 11.70 29.49 -21.68
N LYS A 137 10.93 29.69 -20.62
CA LYS A 137 9.47 29.52 -20.62
C LYS A 137 8.76 30.75 -21.16
N LYS A 138 7.67 30.52 -21.92
CA LYS A 138 6.78 31.62 -22.36
C LYS A 138 5.85 32.09 -21.25
N ASP A 139 5.44 31.17 -20.37
CA ASP A 139 4.63 31.43 -19.18
C ASP A 139 5.24 30.70 -17.97
N PRO A 140 5.28 31.31 -16.80
CA PRO A 140 5.83 30.68 -15.58
C PRO A 140 5.20 29.31 -15.26
N LEU A 141 3.94 29.07 -15.59
CA LEU A 141 3.25 27.80 -15.34
C LEU A 141 3.59 26.71 -16.37
N ASP A 142 4.18 27.06 -17.51
CA ASP A 142 4.61 26.09 -18.50
C ASP A 142 5.60 25.12 -17.88
N PHE A 143 5.52 23.84 -18.25
CA PHE A 143 6.35 22.80 -17.66
C PHE A 143 7.05 21.97 -18.73
N ALA A 144 8.22 21.45 -18.38
CA ALA A 144 9.07 20.71 -19.29
C ALA A 144 8.49 19.34 -19.67
N LEU A 145 8.43 19.07 -20.95
CA LEU A 145 8.15 17.77 -21.55
C LEU A 145 9.44 17.03 -21.91
N TRP A 146 10.46 17.78 -22.37
CA TRP A 146 11.79 17.31 -22.67
C TRP A 146 12.80 18.34 -22.19
N LYS A 147 13.83 17.92 -21.46
CA LYS A 147 14.88 18.79 -20.92
C LYS A 147 16.17 18.54 -21.69
N PHE A 148 16.73 19.56 -22.33
CA PHE A 148 18.08 19.46 -22.90
C PHE A 148 19.12 19.31 -21.81
N SER A 149 20.11 18.48 -22.03
CA SER A 149 21.14 18.17 -21.05
C SER A 149 22.40 17.63 -21.72
N ASP A 150 23.54 17.83 -21.05
CA ASP A 150 24.83 17.26 -21.42
C ASP A 150 25.26 16.16 -20.42
N VAL A 151 24.38 15.79 -19.48
CA VAL A 151 24.68 14.84 -18.42
C VAL A 151 23.90 13.55 -18.60
N ASP A 152 24.62 12.43 -18.74
CA ASP A 152 24.03 11.09 -18.85
C ASP A 152 23.13 10.72 -17.68
N PRO A 153 22.08 9.93 -17.94
CA PRO A 153 21.68 9.34 -19.22
C PRO A 153 20.98 10.34 -20.13
N LEU A 154 21.26 10.23 -21.44
CA LEU A 154 20.76 11.10 -22.51
C LEU A 154 20.22 10.28 -23.67
N TRP A 155 19.20 10.82 -24.32
CA TRP A 155 18.65 10.30 -25.56
C TRP A 155 18.68 11.37 -26.64
N ASP A 156 18.89 10.93 -27.88
CA ASP A 156 18.73 11.81 -29.04
C ASP A 156 17.24 12.04 -29.29
N SER A 157 16.84 13.25 -29.57
CA SER A 157 15.47 13.57 -29.94
C SER A 157 15.45 14.53 -31.15
N PRO A 158 14.32 14.69 -31.84
CA PRO A 158 14.20 15.64 -32.94
C PRO A 158 14.49 17.10 -32.54
N TRP A 159 14.45 17.42 -31.28
CA TRP A 159 14.62 18.77 -30.73
C TRP A 159 16.03 19.01 -30.15
N GLY A 160 16.75 17.95 -29.85
CA GLY A 160 18.07 17.98 -29.21
C GLY A 160 18.27 16.87 -28.16
N LYS A 161 19.53 16.64 -27.82
CA LYS A 161 19.88 15.66 -26.77
C LYS A 161 19.32 16.07 -25.40
N GLY A 162 18.78 15.08 -24.67
CA GLY A 162 18.21 15.37 -23.37
C GLY A 162 17.51 14.18 -22.76
N ARG A 163 16.55 14.47 -21.91
CA ARG A 163 15.75 13.47 -21.19
C ARG A 163 14.30 13.94 -21.00
N PRO A 164 13.35 13.02 -20.75
CA PRO A 164 11.95 13.38 -20.52
C PRO A 164 11.78 14.26 -19.27
N GLY A 165 10.76 15.10 -19.30
CA GLY A 165 10.21 15.74 -18.11
C GLY A 165 9.45 14.73 -17.25
N TRP A 166 9.41 14.92 -15.96
CA TRP A 166 8.82 13.98 -15.01
C TRP A 166 7.34 13.63 -15.28
N HIS A 167 6.56 14.57 -15.80
CA HIS A 167 5.11 14.39 -15.96
C HIS A 167 4.72 13.60 -17.21
N ILE A 168 5.50 13.75 -18.28
CA ILE A 168 5.20 13.10 -19.57
C ILE A 168 5.40 11.59 -19.53
N GLU A 169 6.30 11.11 -18.64
CA GLU A 169 6.57 9.70 -18.45
C GLU A 169 5.29 8.94 -18.08
N CYS A 170 4.59 9.41 -17.06
CA CYS A 170 3.36 8.77 -16.59
C CYS A 170 2.22 8.87 -17.60
N SER A 171 2.09 10.01 -18.31
CA SER A 171 1.10 10.16 -19.38
C SER A 171 1.32 9.16 -20.52
N ALA A 172 2.56 9.03 -21.01
CA ALA A 172 2.90 8.12 -22.09
C ALA A 172 2.71 6.65 -21.68
N MET A 173 3.24 6.25 -20.52
CA MET A 173 3.12 4.89 -20.01
C MET A 173 1.67 4.50 -19.69
N SER A 174 0.87 5.40 -19.09
CA SER A 174 -0.53 5.13 -18.82
C SER A 174 -1.32 4.87 -20.10
N ILE A 175 -1.15 5.70 -21.12
CA ILE A 175 -1.83 5.52 -22.40
C ILE A 175 -1.37 4.24 -23.10
N ARG A 176 -0.09 3.91 -23.01
CA ARG A 176 0.47 2.69 -23.62
C ARG A 176 -0.12 1.41 -23.02
N TYR A 177 -0.30 1.34 -21.71
CA TYR A 177 -0.73 0.13 -21.03
C TYR A 177 -2.24 0.07 -20.76
N LEU A 178 -2.89 1.21 -20.52
CA LEU A 178 -4.29 1.28 -20.10
C LEU A 178 -5.20 1.91 -21.16
N GLY A 179 -4.63 2.46 -22.24
CA GLY A 179 -5.37 3.15 -23.27
C GLY A 179 -5.64 4.62 -22.96
N GLU A 180 -6.32 5.29 -23.89
CA GLU A 180 -6.51 6.75 -23.86
C GLU A 180 -7.50 7.23 -22.77
N ASN A 181 -8.34 6.35 -22.26
CA ASN A 181 -9.30 6.62 -21.19
C ASN A 181 -9.43 5.35 -20.33
N PHE A 182 -9.03 5.43 -19.09
CA PHE A 182 -9.06 4.30 -18.16
C PHE A 182 -9.83 4.63 -16.88
N ASP A 183 -10.04 3.64 -16.01
CA ASP A 183 -11.03 3.78 -14.94
C ASP A 183 -10.50 4.59 -13.75
N ILE A 184 -9.33 4.24 -13.21
CA ILE A 184 -8.83 4.84 -11.97
C ILE A 184 -7.38 5.26 -12.13
N HIS A 185 -7.07 6.53 -11.81
CA HIS A 185 -5.71 7.04 -11.63
C HIS A 185 -5.52 7.50 -10.20
N GLY A 186 -4.39 7.20 -9.62
CA GLY A 186 -4.19 7.56 -8.23
C GLY A 186 -2.76 7.67 -7.76
N GLY A 187 -2.61 8.23 -6.57
CA GLY A 187 -1.32 8.43 -5.93
C GLY A 187 -1.42 9.11 -4.58
N GLY A 188 -0.31 9.64 -4.09
CA GLY A 188 -0.30 10.49 -2.90
C GLY A 188 -1.00 11.84 -3.16
N ARG A 189 -1.57 12.43 -2.14
CA ARG A 189 -2.26 13.73 -2.25
C ARG A 189 -1.33 14.87 -2.70
N ASP A 190 -0.06 14.75 -2.48
CA ASP A 190 0.96 15.70 -2.92
C ASP A 190 1.21 15.65 -4.43
N LEU A 191 0.73 14.61 -5.14
CA LEU A 191 0.79 14.52 -6.59
C LEU A 191 -0.37 15.25 -7.30
N ILE A 192 -1.44 15.63 -6.59
CA ILE A 192 -2.57 16.34 -7.21
C ILE A 192 -2.05 17.53 -8.04
N PHE A 193 -1.17 18.32 -7.45
CA PHE A 193 -0.54 19.44 -8.13
C PHE A 193 0.96 19.54 -7.79
N PRO A 194 1.81 19.67 -8.79
CA PRO A 194 1.47 19.89 -10.22
C PRO A 194 1.32 18.58 -11.03
N HIS A 195 1.73 17.40 -10.50
CA HIS A 195 1.99 16.19 -11.30
C HIS A 195 0.74 15.70 -12.05
N HIS A 196 -0.32 15.34 -11.36
CA HIS A 196 -1.55 14.81 -11.98
C HIS A 196 -2.31 15.86 -12.81
N GLU A 197 -2.26 17.13 -12.41
CA GLU A 197 -2.81 18.22 -13.20
C GLU A 197 -2.08 18.33 -14.56
N ASN A 198 -0.75 18.20 -14.55
CA ASN A 198 0.05 18.21 -15.76
C ASN A 198 -0.19 16.97 -16.63
N GLU A 199 -0.37 15.79 -16.03
CA GLU A 199 -0.73 14.57 -16.77
C GLU A 199 -2.08 14.72 -17.47
N ILE A 200 -3.07 15.32 -16.81
CA ILE A 200 -4.38 15.63 -17.42
C ILE A 200 -4.17 16.54 -18.63
N ALA A 201 -3.45 17.66 -18.45
CA ALA A 201 -3.23 18.62 -19.51
C ALA A 201 -2.56 17.99 -20.72
N GLN A 202 -1.52 17.17 -20.51
CA GLN A 202 -0.79 16.45 -21.55
C GLN A 202 -1.71 15.44 -22.27
N SER A 203 -2.32 14.54 -21.49
CA SER A 203 -3.05 13.40 -22.02
C SER A 203 -4.34 13.81 -22.74
N GLU A 204 -5.09 14.75 -22.17
CA GLU A 204 -6.33 15.23 -22.80
C GLU A 204 -6.06 16.12 -24.04
N SER A 205 -4.94 16.86 -24.06
CA SER A 205 -4.49 17.54 -25.25
C SER A 205 -4.03 16.57 -26.35
N PHE A 206 -3.37 15.49 -25.97
CA PHE A 206 -2.91 14.46 -26.90
C PHE A 206 -4.07 13.67 -27.50
N THR A 207 -5.02 13.18 -26.69
CA THR A 207 -6.08 12.26 -27.10
C THR A 207 -7.38 12.95 -27.49
N SER A 208 -7.64 14.16 -26.97
CA SER A 208 -8.94 14.85 -26.99
C SER A 208 -10.03 14.07 -26.26
N LYS A 209 -9.67 13.22 -25.30
CA LYS A 209 -10.54 12.42 -24.43
C LYS A 209 -10.20 12.67 -22.96
N GLN A 210 -11.14 12.42 -22.07
CA GLN A 210 -10.88 12.39 -20.62
C GLN A 210 -9.82 11.32 -20.30
N PHE A 211 -8.79 11.67 -19.55
CA PHE A 211 -7.66 10.79 -19.25
C PHE A 211 -8.03 9.65 -18.32
N ALA A 212 -8.56 9.97 -17.13
CA ALA A 212 -9.04 8.97 -16.17
C ALA A 212 -10.44 9.33 -15.68
N LYS A 213 -11.30 8.31 -15.47
CA LYS A 213 -12.68 8.50 -15.01
C LYS A 213 -12.73 8.88 -13.53
N ILE A 214 -11.88 8.26 -12.70
CA ILE A 214 -11.84 8.44 -11.25
C ILE A 214 -10.41 8.79 -10.83
N TRP A 215 -10.29 9.81 -9.99
CA TRP A 215 -9.03 10.23 -9.35
C TRP A 215 -9.06 9.89 -7.86
N MET A 216 -8.11 9.08 -7.41
CA MET A 216 -8.03 8.65 -6.02
C MET A 216 -6.72 9.09 -5.37
N HIS A 217 -6.80 9.90 -4.31
CA HIS A 217 -5.62 10.47 -3.65
C HIS A 217 -5.55 10.08 -2.19
N VAL A 218 -4.44 9.45 -1.83
CA VAL A 218 -4.18 8.98 -0.47
C VAL A 218 -3.54 10.08 0.36
N GLY A 219 -4.10 10.32 1.54
CA GLY A 219 -3.61 11.30 2.50
C GLY A 219 -2.20 10.96 3.00
N MET A 220 -1.44 11.98 3.35
CA MET A 220 -0.06 11.83 3.81
C MET A 220 0.03 11.14 5.18
N VAL A 221 1.18 10.53 5.44
CA VAL A 221 1.58 10.13 6.80
C VAL A 221 2.42 11.27 7.38
N THR A 222 1.99 11.76 8.54
CA THR A 222 2.69 12.81 9.30
C THR A 222 3.38 12.24 10.53
N ILE A 223 4.22 13.01 11.18
CA ILE A 223 4.77 12.74 12.51
C ILE A 223 4.58 14.02 13.32
N ASN A 224 3.83 13.95 14.42
CA ASN A 224 3.43 15.12 15.22
C ASN A 224 2.73 16.19 14.37
N GLY A 225 1.90 15.78 13.41
CA GLY A 225 1.19 16.68 12.49
C GLY A 225 2.06 17.26 11.37
N GLU A 226 3.37 17.01 11.35
CA GLU A 226 4.29 17.53 10.35
C GLU A 226 4.58 16.49 9.25
N LYS A 227 4.76 16.96 8.00
CA LYS A 227 5.15 16.09 6.89
C LYS A 227 6.52 15.46 7.16
N MET A 228 6.65 14.14 6.94
CA MET A 228 7.96 13.49 6.94
C MET A 228 8.87 14.07 5.85
N SER A 229 10.06 14.48 6.23
CA SER A 229 11.06 15.00 5.28
C SER A 229 12.49 14.60 5.67
N LYS A 230 13.37 14.51 4.65
CA LYS A 230 14.80 14.24 4.89
C LYS A 230 15.47 15.35 5.68
N SER A 231 15.05 16.61 5.46
CA SER A 231 15.61 17.78 6.16
C SER A 231 15.30 17.81 7.65
N LEU A 232 14.16 17.22 8.05
CA LEU A 232 13.78 17.11 9.47
C LEU A 232 14.33 15.84 10.14
N GLY A 233 14.96 14.94 9.37
CA GLY A 233 15.52 13.69 9.91
C GLY A 233 14.47 12.71 10.48
N ASN A 234 13.18 12.98 10.25
CA ASN A 234 12.08 12.23 10.84
C ASN A 234 11.54 11.10 9.94
N ILE A 235 12.26 10.72 8.88
CA ILE A 235 11.83 9.66 7.96
C ILE A 235 11.97 8.29 8.61
N LYS A 236 10.88 7.52 8.61
CA LYS A 236 10.88 6.10 8.95
C LYS A 236 10.86 5.28 7.66
N SER A 237 11.91 4.47 7.40
CA SER A 237 11.95 3.57 6.25
C SER A 237 10.96 2.42 6.41
N ILE A 238 10.46 1.88 5.30
CA ILE A 238 9.56 0.71 5.31
C ILE A 238 10.27 -0.46 5.96
N LYS A 239 11.50 -0.75 5.53
CA LYS A 239 12.31 -1.82 6.09
C LYS A 239 12.44 -1.73 7.62
N HIS A 240 12.77 -0.55 8.15
CA HIS A 240 12.91 -0.37 9.60
C HIS A 240 11.60 -0.70 10.35
N VAL A 241 10.46 -0.20 9.87
CA VAL A 241 9.18 -0.42 10.54
C VAL A 241 8.75 -1.89 10.37
N LEU A 242 9.00 -2.48 9.20
CA LEU A 242 8.70 -3.89 8.92
C LEU A 242 9.51 -4.84 9.81
N ASP A 243 10.82 -4.60 9.95
CA ASP A 243 11.71 -5.41 10.79
C ASP A 243 11.33 -5.36 12.29
N ASN A 244 10.71 -4.26 12.75
CA ASN A 244 10.32 -4.08 14.16
C ASN A 244 8.88 -4.49 14.46
N TRP A 245 7.93 -4.22 13.55
CA TRP A 245 6.50 -4.34 13.82
C TRP A 245 5.78 -5.43 12.99
N GLY A 246 6.40 -5.89 11.90
CA GLY A 246 5.77 -6.83 10.98
C GLY A 246 4.74 -6.20 10.04
N ALA A 247 4.37 -6.97 9.02
CA ALA A 247 3.50 -6.51 7.94
C ALA A 247 2.08 -6.15 8.41
N ASN A 248 1.49 -7.02 9.24
CA ASN A 248 0.10 -6.86 9.66
C ASN A 248 -0.13 -5.56 10.45
N ILE A 249 0.80 -5.20 11.34
CA ILE A 249 0.69 -3.99 12.15
C ILE A 249 0.81 -2.73 11.28
N ILE A 250 1.74 -2.75 10.30
CA ILE A 250 1.90 -1.64 9.35
C ILE A 250 0.65 -1.50 8.49
N ARG A 251 0.08 -2.60 8.01
CA ARG A 251 -1.15 -2.57 7.21
C ARG A 251 -2.32 -2.04 8.01
N LEU A 252 -2.52 -2.51 9.24
CA LEU A 252 -3.55 -2.00 10.14
C LEU A 252 -3.38 -0.50 10.39
N PHE A 253 -2.15 -0.03 10.63
CA PHE A 253 -1.86 1.39 10.76
C PHE A 253 -2.26 2.16 9.49
N CYS A 254 -1.81 1.72 8.31
CA CYS A 254 -2.09 2.42 7.05
C CYS A 254 -3.59 2.51 6.71
N LEU A 255 -4.38 1.53 7.16
CA LEU A 255 -5.82 1.40 6.92
C LEU A 255 -6.68 1.97 8.06
N SER A 256 -6.08 2.38 9.20
CA SER A 256 -6.80 2.82 10.40
C SER A 256 -7.55 4.14 10.25
N GLY A 257 -7.27 4.92 9.21
CA GLY A 257 -7.98 6.15 8.88
C GLY A 257 -8.53 6.11 7.47
N HIS A 258 -9.53 6.93 7.17
CA HIS A 258 -10.02 7.08 5.80
C HIS A 258 -8.87 7.41 4.85
N TYR A 259 -8.82 6.74 3.69
CA TYR A 259 -7.66 6.84 2.79
C TYR A 259 -7.30 8.27 2.40
N SER A 260 -8.30 9.14 2.18
CA SER A 260 -8.07 10.51 1.73
C SER A 260 -7.61 11.48 2.82
N LYS A 261 -7.67 11.08 4.11
CA LYS A 261 -7.27 11.93 5.25
C LYS A 261 -5.83 11.60 5.64
N PRO A 262 -5.07 12.59 6.16
CA PRO A 262 -3.75 12.30 6.73
C PRO A 262 -3.89 11.39 7.95
N ILE A 263 -2.84 10.61 8.23
CA ILE A 263 -2.69 9.86 9.49
C ILE A 263 -1.36 10.24 10.15
N ASP A 264 -1.37 10.30 11.47
CA ASP A 264 -0.16 10.62 12.22
C ASP A 264 0.51 9.34 12.71
N TYR A 265 1.81 9.21 12.44
CA TYR A 265 2.60 8.05 12.85
C TYR A 265 3.06 8.22 14.29
N SER A 266 2.70 7.28 15.14
CA SER A 266 3.28 7.15 16.47
C SER A 266 3.51 5.68 16.81
N GLU A 267 4.44 5.41 17.71
CA GLU A 267 4.69 4.05 18.21
C GLU A 267 3.54 3.56 19.08
N GLU A 268 2.85 4.47 19.78
CA GLU A 268 1.65 4.19 20.55
C GLU A 268 0.54 3.62 19.66
N LEU A 269 0.30 4.23 18.50
CA LEU A 269 -0.70 3.74 17.56
C LEU A 269 -0.31 2.37 16.97
N LEU A 270 0.98 2.11 16.76
CA LEU A 270 1.44 0.78 16.36
C LEU A 270 1.25 -0.26 17.49
N LYS A 271 1.49 0.11 18.76
CA LYS A 271 1.18 -0.76 19.92
C LYS A 271 -0.31 -1.08 20.01
N GLU A 272 -1.18 -0.11 19.82
CA GLU A 272 -2.64 -0.33 19.78
C GLU A 272 -3.04 -1.29 18.65
N ASN A 273 -2.47 -1.12 17.46
CA ASN A 273 -2.71 -2.03 16.33
C ASN A 273 -2.18 -3.44 16.60
N LEU A 274 -1.06 -3.57 17.32
CA LEU A 274 -0.56 -4.87 17.76
C LEU A 274 -1.55 -5.57 18.72
N ILE A 275 -2.10 -4.84 19.69
CA ILE A 275 -3.10 -5.40 20.60
C ILE A 275 -4.32 -5.91 19.82
N LYS A 276 -4.84 -5.11 18.89
CA LYS A 276 -5.94 -5.50 18.00
C LYS A 276 -5.60 -6.72 17.17
N TRP A 277 -4.38 -6.76 16.62
CA TRP A 277 -3.92 -7.90 15.83
C TRP A 277 -3.86 -9.18 16.64
N ARG A 278 -3.37 -9.10 17.89
CA ARG A 278 -3.36 -10.26 18.81
C ARG A 278 -4.76 -10.80 19.08
N GLN A 279 -5.78 -9.94 19.15
CA GLN A 279 -7.18 -10.37 19.26
C GLN A 279 -7.66 -11.13 18.02
N ALA A 280 -7.22 -10.72 16.83
CA ALA A 280 -7.54 -11.42 15.58
C ALA A 280 -6.80 -12.76 15.47
N GLU A 281 -5.53 -12.84 15.91
CA GLU A 281 -4.80 -14.10 15.99
C GLU A 281 -5.50 -15.06 16.97
N THR A 282 -5.87 -14.60 18.16
CA THR A 282 -6.62 -15.40 19.15
C THR A 282 -7.92 -15.91 18.55
N CYS A 283 -8.71 -15.02 17.90
CA CYS A 283 -9.94 -15.39 17.24
C CYS A 283 -9.75 -16.54 16.22
N TYR A 284 -8.73 -16.45 15.37
CA TYR A 284 -8.44 -17.48 14.36
C TYR A 284 -8.11 -18.83 15.00
N TYR A 285 -7.31 -18.83 16.06
CA TYR A 285 -6.94 -20.07 16.75
C TYR A 285 -8.10 -20.66 17.58
N GLU A 286 -8.95 -19.85 18.18
CA GLU A 286 -10.20 -20.30 18.81
C GLU A 286 -11.12 -20.98 17.78
N LEU A 287 -11.24 -20.42 16.57
CA LEU A 287 -12.01 -21.02 15.47
C LEU A 287 -11.45 -22.38 15.05
N ILE A 288 -10.12 -22.52 14.94
CA ILE A 288 -9.49 -23.78 14.53
C ILE A 288 -9.69 -24.89 15.59
N HIS A 289 -9.73 -24.51 16.86
CA HIS A 289 -9.86 -25.41 17.99
C HIS A 289 -11.31 -25.58 18.50
N ALA A 290 -12.27 -24.94 17.83
CA ALA A 290 -13.68 -25.00 18.20
C ALA A 290 -14.21 -26.43 18.18
N ASN A 291 -14.75 -26.90 19.30
CA ASN A 291 -15.28 -28.25 19.47
C ASN A 291 -16.43 -28.32 20.48
N SER A 292 -17.09 -27.21 20.78
CA SER A 292 -18.28 -27.18 21.61
C SER A 292 -19.40 -27.98 20.96
N GLU A 293 -20.25 -28.61 21.78
CA GLU A 293 -21.49 -29.21 21.33
C GLU A 293 -22.65 -28.20 21.31
N ASN A 294 -22.43 -27.02 21.89
CA ASN A 294 -23.42 -25.95 21.97
C ASN A 294 -23.44 -25.11 20.70
N HIS A 295 -24.52 -25.13 19.98
CA HIS A 295 -24.74 -24.35 18.79
C HIS A 295 -25.33 -22.98 19.10
N ASN A 296 -24.80 -21.90 18.48
CA ASN A 296 -25.37 -20.57 18.58
C ASN A 296 -26.18 -20.24 17.32
N SER A 297 -27.50 -20.23 17.43
CA SER A 297 -28.40 -19.94 16.31
C SER A 297 -28.24 -18.53 15.72
N GLU A 298 -27.63 -17.58 16.45
CA GLU A 298 -27.50 -16.17 16.04
C GLU A 298 -26.23 -15.92 15.22
N ILE A 299 -25.26 -16.85 15.19
CA ILE A 299 -23.96 -16.63 14.55
C ILE A 299 -24.07 -16.30 13.07
N LYS A 300 -25.01 -16.91 12.35
CA LYS A 300 -25.27 -16.60 10.93
C LYS A 300 -25.71 -15.16 10.72
N SER A 301 -26.46 -14.61 11.67
CA SER A 301 -26.87 -13.20 11.64
C SER A 301 -25.69 -12.27 11.84
N VAL A 302 -24.83 -12.58 12.81
CA VAL A 302 -23.60 -11.82 13.10
C VAL A 302 -22.68 -11.80 11.89
N ILE A 303 -22.42 -12.97 11.28
CA ILE A 303 -21.58 -13.05 10.08
C ILE A 303 -22.16 -12.21 8.95
N LYS A 304 -23.47 -12.34 8.68
CA LYS A 304 -24.14 -11.57 7.63
C LYS A 304 -24.08 -10.07 7.87
N GLU A 305 -24.30 -9.63 9.09
CA GLU A 305 -24.24 -8.22 9.49
C GLU A 305 -22.84 -7.66 9.30
N THR A 306 -21.82 -8.30 9.87
CA THR A 306 -20.43 -7.83 9.78
C THR A 306 -19.88 -7.89 8.36
N SER A 307 -20.26 -8.90 7.56
CA SER A 307 -19.91 -9.00 6.14
C SER A 307 -20.54 -7.83 5.34
N ASN A 308 -21.80 -7.53 5.57
CA ASN A 308 -22.47 -6.41 4.92
C ASN A 308 -21.86 -5.06 5.35
N GLU A 309 -21.56 -4.86 6.63
CA GLU A 309 -20.91 -3.65 7.12
C GLU A 309 -19.52 -3.47 6.48
N PHE A 310 -18.74 -4.55 6.35
CA PHE A 310 -17.44 -4.54 5.70
C PHE A 310 -17.52 -4.16 4.23
N ASP A 311 -18.38 -4.81 3.47
CA ASP A 311 -18.57 -4.55 2.05
C ASP A 311 -19.13 -3.15 1.81
N ASN A 312 -20.17 -2.73 2.54
CA ASN A 312 -20.74 -1.38 2.45
C ASN A 312 -19.71 -0.29 2.74
N ALA A 313 -18.79 -0.52 3.69
CA ALA A 313 -17.73 0.43 3.99
C ALA A 313 -16.78 0.62 2.80
N LEU A 314 -16.41 -0.45 2.10
CA LEU A 314 -15.55 -0.38 0.92
C LEU A 314 -16.29 0.15 -0.32
N GLU A 315 -17.59 -0.09 -0.43
CA GLU A 315 -18.43 0.45 -1.51
C GLU A 315 -18.76 1.94 -1.32
N SER A 316 -18.71 2.44 -0.07
CA SER A 316 -19.00 3.84 0.25
C SER A 316 -17.69 4.63 0.40
N ASP A 317 -17.20 5.22 -0.69
CA ASP A 317 -15.98 6.01 -0.77
C ASP A 317 -14.74 5.27 -0.21
N PHE A 318 -14.70 3.95 -0.40
CA PHE A 318 -13.59 3.08 -0.03
C PHE A 318 -13.08 3.29 1.41
N ASN A 319 -13.99 3.28 2.37
CA ASN A 319 -13.71 3.59 3.78
C ASN A 319 -13.07 2.40 4.50
N THR A 320 -11.74 2.25 4.34
CA THR A 320 -10.96 1.18 4.98
C THR A 320 -11.04 1.19 6.50
N HIS A 321 -11.23 2.36 7.12
CA HIS A 321 -11.39 2.45 8.57
C HIS A 321 -12.68 1.76 9.04
N LEU A 322 -13.82 2.04 8.39
CA LEU A 322 -15.08 1.37 8.72
C LEU A 322 -15.02 -0.14 8.40
N ALA A 323 -14.36 -0.52 7.32
CA ALA A 323 -14.13 -1.93 7.03
C ALA A 323 -13.33 -2.64 8.14
N LEU A 324 -12.28 -2.01 8.68
CA LEU A 324 -11.56 -2.54 9.84
C LEU A 324 -12.44 -2.64 11.08
N LEU A 325 -13.34 -1.68 11.32
CA LEU A 325 -14.28 -1.75 12.46
C LEU A 325 -15.21 -2.95 12.33
N ALA A 326 -15.75 -3.21 11.12
CA ALA A 326 -16.59 -4.39 10.86
C ALA A 326 -15.80 -5.70 11.07
N PHE A 327 -14.55 -5.77 10.59
CA PHE A 327 -13.66 -6.91 10.82
C PHE A 327 -13.44 -7.15 12.32
N PHE A 328 -13.07 -6.12 13.10
CA PHE A 328 -12.84 -6.28 14.55
C PHE A 328 -14.13 -6.49 15.35
N LYS A 329 -15.30 -6.09 14.84
CA LYS A 329 -16.59 -6.48 15.41
C LYS A 329 -16.78 -7.99 15.31
N LEU A 330 -16.54 -8.61 14.13
CA LEU A 330 -16.56 -10.06 13.97
C LEU A 330 -15.58 -10.75 14.93
N VAL A 331 -14.32 -10.28 14.99
CA VAL A 331 -13.30 -10.80 15.92
C VAL A 331 -13.79 -10.78 17.37
N LYS A 332 -14.38 -9.68 17.82
CA LYS A 332 -14.89 -9.54 19.18
C LYS A 332 -16.01 -10.54 19.49
N GLU A 333 -16.99 -10.62 18.60
CA GLU A 333 -18.13 -11.54 18.78
C GLU A 333 -17.68 -13.01 18.86
N VAL A 334 -16.75 -13.40 17.97
CA VAL A 334 -16.18 -14.75 17.99
C VAL A 334 -15.42 -15.04 19.30
N ASN A 335 -14.56 -14.11 19.74
CA ASN A 335 -13.82 -14.28 21.01
C ASN A 335 -14.77 -14.37 22.21
N CYS A 336 -15.88 -13.64 22.21
CA CYS A 336 -16.92 -13.77 23.26
C CYS A 336 -17.57 -15.15 23.23
N LEU A 337 -17.97 -15.66 22.05
CA LEU A 337 -18.56 -16.98 21.90
C LEU A 337 -17.61 -18.10 22.33
N ALA A 338 -16.33 -18.00 21.99
CA ALA A 338 -15.31 -18.93 22.43
C ALA A 338 -15.16 -18.95 23.96
N ALA A 339 -15.11 -17.76 24.59
CA ALA A 339 -15.03 -17.63 26.04
C ALA A 339 -16.25 -18.20 26.77
N GLU A 340 -17.43 -18.18 26.13
CA GLU A 340 -18.68 -18.74 26.65
C GLU A 340 -18.87 -20.22 26.30
N GLU A 341 -17.93 -20.86 25.61
CA GLU A 341 -18.02 -22.26 25.10
C GLU A 341 -19.25 -22.50 24.20
N LYS A 342 -19.62 -21.48 23.41
CA LYS A 342 -20.76 -21.50 22.48
C LYS A 342 -20.35 -21.58 21.01
N LEU A 343 -19.13 -21.98 20.72
CA LEU A 343 -18.57 -22.07 19.37
C LEU A 343 -18.42 -23.53 18.96
N ASP A 344 -19.36 -24.04 18.14
CA ASP A 344 -19.27 -25.38 17.60
C ASP A 344 -18.39 -25.46 16.33
N SER A 345 -18.00 -26.65 15.93
CA SER A 345 -17.11 -26.88 14.79
C SER A 345 -17.73 -26.52 13.44
N ASN A 346 -19.07 -26.49 13.30
CA ASN A 346 -19.74 -26.13 12.05
C ASN A 346 -19.82 -24.61 11.90
N ASP A 347 -20.21 -23.94 12.99
CA ASP A 347 -20.21 -22.48 13.05
C ASP A 347 -18.80 -21.93 12.80
N ALA A 348 -17.77 -22.54 13.42
CA ALA A 348 -16.38 -22.15 13.22
C ALA A 348 -15.94 -22.23 11.74
N LYS A 349 -16.33 -23.26 10.99
CA LYS A 349 -16.01 -23.38 9.55
C LYS A 349 -16.61 -22.25 8.73
N ILE A 350 -17.86 -21.85 9.04
CA ILE A 350 -18.53 -20.76 8.32
C ILE A 350 -17.83 -19.43 8.61
N ILE A 351 -17.50 -19.21 9.88
CA ILE A 351 -16.80 -17.99 10.32
C ILE A 351 -15.41 -17.91 9.71
N ILE A 352 -14.63 -18.99 9.71
CA ILE A 352 -13.27 -19.02 9.13
C ILE A 352 -13.30 -18.58 7.66
N SER A 353 -14.28 -19.04 6.88
CA SER A 353 -14.39 -18.66 5.47
C SER A 353 -14.55 -17.13 5.30
N GLU A 354 -15.40 -16.51 6.08
CA GLU A 354 -15.61 -15.06 6.02
C GLU A 354 -14.43 -14.28 6.62
N PHE A 355 -13.88 -14.77 7.71
CA PHE A 355 -12.70 -14.19 8.34
C PHE A 355 -11.49 -14.18 7.39
N GLU A 356 -11.22 -15.32 6.71
CA GLU A 356 -10.14 -15.43 5.71
C GLU A 356 -10.41 -14.52 4.50
N ARG A 357 -11.66 -14.38 4.04
CA ARG A 357 -12.04 -13.44 2.97
C ARG A 357 -11.69 -12.00 3.35
N MET A 358 -12.05 -11.58 4.55
CA MET A 358 -11.73 -10.22 5.03
C MET A 358 -10.22 -10.01 5.18
N LEU A 359 -9.50 -11.00 5.71
CA LEU A 359 -8.03 -10.95 5.81
C LEU A 359 -7.38 -10.82 4.43
N GLU A 360 -7.81 -11.59 3.45
CA GLU A 360 -7.28 -11.55 2.09
C GLU A 360 -7.45 -10.17 1.45
N ILE A 361 -8.66 -9.59 1.55
CA ILE A 361 -8.95 -8.24 1.04
C ILE A 361 -8.07 -7.20 1.73
N LEU A 362 -7.97 -7.24 3.06
CA LEU A 362 -7.13 -6.31 3.82
C LEU A 362 -5.62 -6.57 3.63
N GLY A 363 -5.25 -7.71 3.04
CA GLY A 363 -3.87 -8.15 2.86
C GLY A 363 -3.19 -8.53 4.18
N LEU A 364 -3.99 -8.85 5.20
CA LEU A 364 -3.51 -9.36 6.47
C LEU A 364 -3.30 -10.86 6.38
N ASN A 365 -2.31 -11.39 7.08
CA ASN A 365 -1.95 -12.81 6.97
C ASN A 365 -1.66 -13.42 8.35
N ILE A 366 -2.38 -14.49 8.68
CA ILE A 366 -2.02 -15.36 9.79
C ILE A 366 -1.28 -16.57 9.21
N PRO A 367 -0.01 -16.80 9.59
CA PRO A 367 0.78 -17.88 9.04
C PRO A 367 0.08 -19.24 9.27
N LYS A 368 -0.19 -19.96 8.18
CA LYS A 368 -0.75 -21.31 8.27
C LYS A 368 0.35 -22.29 8.70
N ILE A 369 0.04 -23.10 9.71
CA ILE A 369 0.96 -24.13 10.20
C ILE A 369 0.80 -25.38 9.35
N THR A 370 1.92 -25.98 8.93
CA THR A 370 1.91 -27.25 8.20
C THR A 370 1.40 -28.38 9.09
N LEU A 371 0.82 -29.42 8.50
CA LEU A 371 0.28 -30.56 9.23
C LEU A 371 1.33 -31.23 10.13
N ASP A 372 2.56 -31.39 9.62
CA ASP A 372 3.67 -32.01 10.37
C ASP A 372 4.03 -31.18 11.62
N LYS A 373 4.11 -29.85 11.44
CA LYS A 373 4.40 -28.93 12.56
C LYS A 373 3.26 -28.90 13.58
N LYS A 374 2.01 -28.96 13.10
CA LYS A 374 0.83 -29.08 13.99
C LYS A 374 0.92 -30.34 14.81
N GLN A 375 1.22 -31.48 14.23
CA GLN A 375 1.34 -32.77 14.90
C GLN A 375 2.48 -32.76 15.94
N GLU A 376 3.62 -32.13 15.62
CA GLU A 376 4.72 -31.93 16.61
C GLU A 376 4.25 -31.12 17.81
N ILE A 377 3.54 -30.00 17.57
CA ILE A 377 3.02 -29.13 18.63
C ILE A 377 2.03 -29.88 19.51
N ASP A 378 1.05 -30.56 18.90
CA ASP A 378 0.02 -31.32 19.60
C ASP A 378 0.63 -32.45 20.48
N ASN A 379 1.67 -33.13 19.99
CA ASN A 379 2.43 -34.13 20.75
C ASN A 379 3.15 -33.50 21.96
N LEU A 380 3.79 -32.35 21.79
CA LEU A 380 4.46 -31.62 22.87
C LEU A 380 3.47 -31.18 23.94
N ILE A 381 2.29 -30.69 23.54
CA ILE A 381 1.23 -30.27 24.45
C ILE A 381 0.71 -31.48 25.26
N THR A 382 0.42 -32.59 24.59
CA THR A 382 -0.02 -33.82 25.22
C THR A 382 1.00 -34.32 26.24
N THR A 383 2.29 -34.30 25.93
CA THR A 383 3.37 -34.67 26.82
C THR A 383 3.44 -33.72 28.03
N ARG A 384 3.31 -32.40 27.80
CA ARG A 384 3.28 -31.39 28.88
C ARG A 384 2.09 -31.64 29.84
N GLU A 385 0.92 -31.91 29.30
CA GLU A 385 -0.28 -32.18 30.13
C GLU A 385 -0.10 -33.45 30.97
N GLN A 386 0.47 -34.50 30.41
CA GLN A 386 0.79 -35.71 31.15
C GLN A 386 1.78 -35.44 32.31
N LEU A 387 2.87 -34.71 32.03
CA LEU A 387 3.85 -34.32 33.05
C LEU A 387 3.22 -33.48 34.18
N ARG A 388 2.28 -32.59 33.86
CA ARG A 388 1.55 -31.79 34.85
C ARG A 388 0.65 -32.66 35.72
N LYS A 389 -0.03 -33.66 35.13
CA LYS A 389 -0.82 -34.66 35.90
C LYS A 389 0.06 -35.48 36.84
N GLU A 390 1.28 -35.79 36.41
CA GLU A 390 2.29 -36.48 37.24
C GLU A 390 3.02 -35.56 38.25
N LYS A 391 2.66 -34.26 38.29
CA LYS A 391 3.28 -33.22 39.14
C LYS A 391 4.76 -32.97 38.86
N LYS A 392 5.24 -33.32 37.62
CA LYS A 392 6.61 -33.06 37.15
C LYS A 392 6.70 -31.68 36.48
N PHE A 393 6.48 -30.64 37.30
CA PHE A 393 6.33 -29.27 36.78
C PHE A 393 7.57 -28.74 36.05
N GLN A 394 8.78 -29.06 36.52
CA GLN A 394 10.03 -28.61 35.92
C GLN A 394 10.20 -29.17 34.48
N GLU A 395 9.77 -30.41 34.24
CA GLU A 395 9.81 -31.02 32.89
C GLU A 395 8.75 -30.42 31.99
N ALA A 396 7.55 -30.14 32.53
CA ALA A 396 6.48 -29.47 31.80
C ALA A 396 6.86 -28.05 31.39
N ASP A 397 7.62 -27.31 32.26
CA ASP A 397 8.10 -25.97 31.94
C ASP A 397 9.15 -25.98 30.79
N LYS A 398 10.05 -26.96 30.76
CA LYS A 398 10.97 -27.13 29.62
C LYS A 398 10.24 -27.29 28.27
N ILE A 399 9.12 -27.99 28.26
CA ILE A 399 8.30 -28.13 27.03
C ILE A 399 7.67 -26.79 26.67
N ARG A 400 7.21 -26.01 27.65
CA ARG A 400 6.69 -24.68 27.43
C ARG A 400 7.76 -23.75 26.83
N ASP A 401 8.97 -23.80 27.36
CA ASP A 401 10.10 -23.02 26.84
C ASP A 401 10.43 -23.42 25.39
N LYS A 402 10.46 -24.72 25.09
CA LYS A 402 10.67 -25.22 23.72
C LYS A 402 9.58 -24.68 22.77
N LEU A 403 8.31 -24.70 23.17
CA LEU A 403 7.21 -24.17 22.37
C LEU A 403 7.35 -22.64 22.17
N ASN A 404 7.76 -21.92 23.22
CA ASN A 404 8.04 -20.47 23.10
C ASN A 404 9.19 -20.19 22.10
N GLU A 405 10.26 -20.99 22.08
CA GLU A 405 11.34 -20.89 21.11
C GLU A 405 10.85 -21.12 19.66
N MET A 406 9.84 -21.98 19.51
CA MET A 406 9.16 -22.20 18.22
C MET A 406 8.17 -21.07 17.86
N ASN A 407 8.04 -20.02 18.68
CA ASN A 407 7.04 -18.95 18.64
C ASN A 407 5.59 -19.46 18.81
N ILE A 408 5.40 -20.52 19.59
CA ILE A 408 4.10 -21.04 19.96
C ILE A 408 3.79 -20.57 21.39
N GLU A 409 2.71 -19.85 21.55
CA GLU A 409 2.14 -19.50 22.85
C GLU A 409 1.07 -20.48 23.24
N LEU A 410 1.07 -20.89 24.50
CA LEU A 410 0.04 -21.73 25.08
C LEU A 410 -0.96 -20.86 25.83
N ILE A 411 -2.24 -21.07 25.56
CA ILE A 411 -3.35 -20.45 26.29
C ILE A 411 -4.05 -21.56 27.04
N ASP A 412 -3.91 -21.57 28.37
CA ASP A 412 -4.63 -22.50 29.26
C ASP A 412 -6.02 -21.94 29.52
N HIS A 413 -7.08 -22.56 28.99
CA HIS A 413 -8.46 -22.14 29.19
C HIS A 413 -9.30 -23.31 29.75
N LYS A 414 -9.85 -23.16 30.98
CA LYS A 414 -10.78 -24.11 31.60
C LYS A 414 -10.42 -25.59 31.45
N GLY A 415 -9.14 -25.95 31.63
CA GLY A 415 -8.68 -27.32 31.59
C GLY A 415 -8.29 -27.84 30.20
N LYS A 416 -8.37 -27.04 29.16
CA LYS A 416 -7.78 -27.30 27.84
C LYS A 416 -6.63 -26.34 27.59
N THR A 417 -5.56 -26.81 26.93
CA THR A 417 -4.49 -25.98 26.44
C THR A 417 -4.68 -25.82 24.94
N ILE A 418 -4.99 -24.60 24.49
CA ILE A 418 -4.91 -24.23 23.07
C ILE A 418 -3.59 -23.55 22.82
N TRP A 419 -3.17 -23.54 21.57
CA TRP A 419 -1.91 -22.91 21.20
C TRP A 419 -2.09 -22.00 19.99
N MET A 420 -1.22 -20.98 19.90
CA MET A 420 -1.16 -20.10 18.75
C MET A 420 0.26 -19.80 18.33
N GLN A 421 0.49 -19.66 17.01
CA GLN A 421 1.77 -19.18 16.51
C GLN A 421 1.74 -17.66 16.49
N LYS A 422 2.75 -17.05 17.13
CA LYS A 422 2.90 -15.59 17.16
C LYS A 422 3.81 -15.10 16.04
N GLU A 423 3.45 -13.96 15.44
CA GLU A 423 4.39 -13.20 14.62
C GLU A 423 5.52 -12.64 15.49
N LYS A 424 6.79 -12.79 15.04
CA LYS A 424 7.93 -12.21 15.76
C LYS A 424 7.93 -10.69 15.60
N ILE A 425 7.65 -9.99 16.68
CA ILE A 425 7.76 -8.54 16.77
C ILE A 425 9.00 -8.20 17.60
N ARG A 426 9.89 -7.39 17.04
CA ARG A 426 11.16 -7.00 17.68
C ARG A 426 11.06 -5.68 18.44
N ALA A 427 9.97 -4.93 18.29
CA ALA A 427 9.77 -3.70 19.03
C ALA A 427 9.76 -3.99 20.53
N ASN A 428 10.57 -3.26 21.29
CA ASN A 428 10.54 -3.32 22.77
C ASN A 428 9.18 -2.80 23.23
N ILE A 429 8.29 -3.73 23.59
CA ILE A 429 6.99 -3.46 24.17
C ILE A 429 7.17 -3.45 25.69
N GLN A 430 7.76 -2.38 26.22
CA GLN A 430 7.71 -2.09 27.65
C GLN A 430 6.53 -1.17 27.94
#